data_1aed8a7339e93f4022ffbdd7bb4d4f93
#
_entry.id   1aed8a7339e93f4022ffbdd7bb4d4f93
#
_cell.length_a   1.000
_cell.length_b   1.000
_cell.length_c   1.000
_cell.angle_alpha   90.00
_cell.angle_beta   90.00
_cell.angle_gamma   90.00
#
_symmetry.space_group_name_H-M   'P 1'
#
loop_
_entity.id
_entity.type
_entity.pdbx_description
1 polymer ?
#
loop_
_entity_poly.entity_id
_entity_poly.type
_entity_poly.pdbx_seq_one_letter_code
_entity_poly.pdbx_strand_id
1 'polypeptide(L)'
;MNEQQFETELIQYLSSGVISHRGNHSDGGNTLAEPAADYIYKTKRWRHHPEIKTTDDLWANFKAILEQHNQNTLDHPLSVVEFNQVKKIISELHTPYLAGQFLYGLNGVSQIEIDLDDGRHVFLTVFDQKQVGAGDTVYQVVNQIRRPAKIIGKQNRIFDTTLLINGLPVIQIEEKRDTRDVNEALNQMHQYIDENQYRDIFSTLQILVAITPNNVKYMANTTADKFNKDFAFNWQNRDNAIVRDWKTFADAMLSIPMAHQMATNYMILDGTKNKQALRVMRPYQVYATQKVITHLKQIDFELGSNKVGYIWHTTGSGKTITSFKTAWLASRMPHVDKVVFVVDRIALTRQTSENYQAYDPDGDVADIAQNGMVKSTNTTTDLSRKLKSRGNDIIVTSVQKLDTLIKRKHFQAPDKNIVFIVDEAHRSTGGDSFKAIQAAFKRSAWIGYTGTPMFDDTTKGLRTEDIFGPLLHAYTIREA
;
A
#
# COMPACT_ATOMS: atom_id res chain seq x y z
N MET A 1 -16.63 18.91 22.97
CA MET A 1 -15.14 18.93 23.08
C MET A 1 -14.63 20.06 22.21
N ASN A 2 -13.70 20.92 22.70
CA ASN A 2 -13.07 21.91 21.83
C ASN A 2 -11.89 21.28 21.05
N GLU A 3 -11.39 21.96 20.01
CA GLU A 3 -10.32 21.42 19.16
C GLU A 3 -9.05 21.09 19.95
N GLN A 4 -8.61 21.97 20.85
CA GLN A 4 -7.40 21.75 21.63
C GLN A 4 -7.51 20.58 22.62
N GLN A 5 -8.68 20.36 23.21
CA GLN A 5 -8.94 19.18 24.03
C GLN A 5 -8.91 17.89 23.20
N PHE A 6 -9.52 17.94 22.01
CA PHE A 6 -9.55 16.81 21.12
C PHE A 6 -8.14 16.44 20.62
N GLU A 7 -7.33 17.43 20.19
CA GLU A 7 -5.93 17.24 19.82
C GLU A 7 -5.13 16.57 20.95
N THR A 8 -5.29 17.09 22.19
CA THR A 8 -4.60 16.52 23.35
C THR A 8 -4.99 15.07 23.59
N GLU A 9 -6.28 14.74 23.51
CA GLU A 9 -6.76 13.37 23.67
C GLU A 9 -6.28 12.44 22.56
N LEU A 10 -6.27 12.92 21.31
CA LEU A 10 -5.79 12.15 20.15
C LEU A 10 -4.29 11.80 20.33
N ILE A 11 -3.47 12.79 20.63
CA ILE A 11 -2.04 12.59 20.84
C ILE A 11 -1.77 11.65 22.02
N GLN A 12 -2.48 11.85 23.14
CA GLN A 12 -2.36 10.97 24.29
C GLN A 12 -2.76 9.53 23.95
N TYR A 13 -3.84 9.35 23.19
CA TYR A 13 -4.30 8.04 22.76
C TYR A 13 -3.28 7.34 21.85
N LEU A 14 -2.73 8.03 20.86
CA LEU A 14 -1.71 7.51 19.95
C LEU A 14 -0.43 7.14 20.70
N SER A 15 -0.05 7.93 21.72
CA SER A 15 1.19 7.75 22.48
C SER A 15 1.07 6.69 23.60
N SER A 16 -0.10 6.47 24.17
CA SER A 16 -0.34 5.44 25.20
C SER A 16 -0.23 4.01 24.67
N GLY A 17 -0.21 3.86 23.38
CA GLY A 17 -0.29 2.59 22.66
C GLY A 17 -1.72 2.18 22.51
N VAL A 18 -2.18 2.26 21.28
CA VAL A 18 -3.47 1.77 20.87
C VAL A 18 -3.55 0.29 21.25
N ILE A 19 -4.44 -0.05 22.16
CA ILE A 19 -4.68 -1.44 22.51
C ILE A 19 -5.50 -1.99 21.35
N SER A 20 -4.89 -2.85 20.55
CA SER A 20 -5.68 -3.67 19.62
C SER A 20 -6.72 -4.39 20.46
N HIS A 21 -7.97 -4.01 20.33
CA HIS A 21 -9.05 -4.75 20.97
C HIS A 21 -8.94 -6.20 20.52
N ARG A 22 -8.58 -7.08 21.43
CA ARG A 22 -9.01 -8.47 21.37
C ARG A 22 -10.53 -8.39 21.26
N GLY A 23 -11.04 -8.58 20.05
CA GLY A 23 -12.45 -8.78 19.87
C GLY A 23 -12.83 -9.98 20.72
N ASN A 24 -13.54 -9.74 21.81
CA ASN A 24 -14.38 -10.73 22.45
C ASN A 24 -15.52 -11.01 21.47
N HIS A 25 -15.22 -11.74 20.41
CA HIS A 25 -16.22 -12.44 19.64
C HIS A 25 -16.23 -13.88 20.13
N SER A 26 -17.12 -14.15 21.07
CA SER A 26 -17.68 -15.44 21.34
C SER A 26 -18.55 -15.86 20.14
N ASP A 27 -17.92 -16.20 19.04
CA ASP A 27 -18.52 -16.97 17.97
C ASP A 27 -17.68 -18.21 17.76
N GLY A 28 -18.32 -19.34 18.05
CA GLY A 28 -17.76 -20.67 17.93
C GLY A 28 -17.52 -21.05 16.48
N GLY A 29 -16.39 -20.66 15.94
CA GLY A 29 -15.90 -21.04 14.63
C GLY A 29 -14.42 -20.79 14.57
N ASN A 30 -13.63 -21.86 14.46
CA ASN A 30 -12.20 -21.95 14.25
C ASN A 30 -11.50 -20.64 13.87
N THR A 31 -11.21 -19.81 14.85
CA THR A 31 -10.26 -18.71 14.70
C THR A 31 -8.86 -19.31 14.77
N LEU A 32 -8.25 -19.55 13.61
CA LEU A 32 -6.82 -19.75 13.53
C LEU A 32 -6.18 -18.47 14.09
N ALA A 33 -5.66 -18.57 15.30
CA ALA A 33 -4.93 -17.52 15.97
C ALA A 33 -3.82 -17.03 15.05
N GLU A 34 -3.66 -15.72 14.90
CA GLU A 34 -2.48 -15.07 14.36
C GLU A 34 -1.40 -15.04 15.47
N PRO A 35 -0.48 -16.01 15.59
CA PRO A 35 0.33 -16.10 16.82
C PRO A 35 1.62 -15.29 16.77
N ALA A 36 2.12 -14.90 15.62
CA ALA A 36 3.48 -14.34 15.53
C ALA A 36 3.52 -12.83 15.21
N ALA A 37 2.61 -12.32 14.37
CA ALA A 37 2.60 -10.90 13.99
C ALA A 37 2.24 -9.99 15.17
N ASP A 38 1.29 -10.40 16.01
CA ASP A 38 0.82 -9.61 17.16
C ASP A 38 1.89 -9.34 18.22
N TYR A 39 2.88 -10.22 18.37
CA TYR A 39 3.88 -10.07 19.43
C TYR A 39 4.95 -9.03 19.11
N ILE A 40 5.34 -8.92 17.85
CA ILE A 40 6.37 -7.97 17.39
C ILE A 40 5.83 -6.54 17.41
N TYR A 41 4.54 -6.35 17.09
CA TYR A 41 3.91 -5.03 16.96
C TYR A 41 3.51 -4.37 18.28
N LYS A 42 3.41 -5.11 19.37
CA LYS A 42 3.06 -4.56 20.70
C LYS A 42 4.07 -3.59 21.28
N THR A 43 5.27 -3.53 20.73
CA THR A 43 6.38 -2.72 21.27
C THR A 43 6.54 -1.36 20.59
N LYS A 44 6.03 -1.17 19.37
CA LYS A 44 6.14 0.09 18.64
C LYS A 44 4.95 0.99 18.94
N ARG A 45 5.25 2.25 19.31
CA ARG A 45 4.28 3.30 19.66
C ARG A 45 4.69 4.61 19.05
N TRP A 46 3.71 5.47 18.79
CA TRP A 46 3.99 6.86 18.48
C TRP A 46 4.58 7.54 19.70
N ARG A 47 5.73 8.20 19.54
CA ARG A 47 6.35 9.00 20.60
C ARG A 47 6.00 10.46 20.37
N HIS A 48 5.38 11.10 21.35
CA HIS A 48 5.05 12.52 21.28
C HIS A 48 6.31 13.35 21.52
N HIS A 49 6.55 14.30 20.64
CA HIS A 49 7.65 15.26 20.68
C HIS A 49 7.11 16.69 20.73
N PRO A 50 6.65 17.16 21.92
CA PRO A 50 6.04 18.48 22.08
C PRO A 50 7.01 19.64 21.84
N GLU A 51 8.32 19.40 21.92
CA GLU A 51 9.39 20.38 21.68
C GLU A 51 9.56 20.74 20.20
N ILE A 52 9.15 19.87 19.28
CA ILE A 52 9.22 20.12 17.84
C ILE A 52 8.04 21.00 17.43
N LYS A 53 8.29 22.26 17.05
CA LYS A 53 7.26 23.26 16.75
C LYS A 53 7.49 24.02 15.44
N THR A 54 8.66 23.89 14.84
CA THR A 54 9.04 24.61 13.62
C THR A 54 9.57 23.66 12.55
N THR A 55 9.67 24.18 11.34
CA THR A 55 10.31 23.44 10.23
C THR A 55 11.77 23.13 10.52
N ASP A 56 12.46 24.04 11.20
CA ASP A 56 13.88 23.84 11.54
C ASP A 56 14.05 22.74 12.61
N ASP A 57 13.13 22.66 13.57
CA ASP A 57 13.13 21.56 14.54
C ASP A 57 12.90 20.20 13.85
N LEU A 58 11.99 20.16 12.86
CA LEU A 58 11.76 18.94 12.07
C LEU A 58 12.99 18.51 11.28
N TRP A 59 13.69 19.47 10.64
CA TRP A 59 14.94 19.18 9.94
C TRP A 59 16.04 18.69 10.87
N ALA A 60 16.16 19.30 12.06
CA ALA A 60 17.13 18.86 13.07
C ALA A 60 16.83 17.44 13.57
N ASN A 61 15.55 17.15 13.83
CA ASN A 61 15.11 15.81 14.23
C ASN A 61 15.36 14.77 13.12
N PHE A 62 15.04 15.10 11.87
CA PHE A 62 15.31 14.20 10.75
C PHE A 62 16.81 13.95 10.57
N LYS A 63 17.63 14.99 10.66
CA LYS A 63 19.09 14.86 10.58
C LYS A 63 19.63 13.87 11.63
N ALA A 64 19.22 14.02 12.88
CA ALA A 64 19.67 13.13 13.96
C ALA A 64 19.28 11.66 13.71
N ILE A 65 18.06 11.40 13.24
CA ILE A 65 17.60 10.04 12.92
C ILE A 65 18.36 9.49 11.71
N LEU A 66 18.54 10.30 10.66
CA LEU A 66 19.26 9.89 9.44
C LEU A 66 20.71 9.50 9.79
N GLU A 67 21.40 10.29 10.60
CA GLU A 67 22.75 10.00 11.08
C GLU A 67 22.79 8.71 11.92
N GLN A 68 21.84 8.54 12.83
CA GLN A 68 21.74 7.33 13.64
C GLN A 68 21.56 6.08 12.80
N HIS A 69 20.69 6.11 11.78
CA HIS A 69 20.45 4.96 10.91
C HIS A 69 21.64 4.65 10.00
N ASN A 70 22.48 5.63 9.72
CA ASN A 70 23.62 5.51 8.82
C ASN A 70 24.98 5.59 9.52
N GLN A 71 25.06 5.34 10.83
CA GLN A 71 26.29 5.40 11.62
C GLN A 71 27.42 4.46 11.13
N ASN A 72 27.06 3.42 10.34
CA ASN A 72 28.06 2.55 9.73
C ASN A 72 28.63 3.11 8.41
N THR A 73 27.96 4.10 7.83
CA THR A 73 28.35 4.79 6.58
C THR A 73 29.02 6.13 6.88
N LEU A 74 28.55 6.80 7.93
CA LEU A 74 29.03 8.10 8.40
C LEU A 74 30.01 7.90 9.56
N ASP A 75 31.21 8.44 9.46
CA ASP A 75 32.20 8.47 10.51
C ASP A 75 32.17 9.77 11.32
N HIS A 76 31.37 10.74 10.92
CA HIS A 76 31.13 12.02 11.60
C HIS A 76 29.69 12.50 11.35
N PRO A 77 29.14 13.39 12.19
CA PRO A 77 27.86 14.04 11.91
C PRO A 77 27.91 14.86 10.61
N LEU A 78 26.86 14.84 9.83
CA LEU A 78 26.77 15.61 8.59
C LEU A 78 27.04 17.10 8.83
N SER A 79 27.90 17.68 8.03
CA SER A 79 28.15 19.12 8.02
C SER A 79 26.90 19.89 7.53
N VAL A 80 26.93 21.20 7.63
CA VAL A 80 25.86 22.06 7.10
C VAL A 80 25.77 21.91 5.58
N VAL A 81 26.92 21.80 4.90
CA VAL A 81 26.97 21.65 3.43
C VAL A 81 26.41 20.30 3.00
N GLU A 82 26.84 19.22 3.65
CA GLU A 82 26.34 17.86 3.39
C GLU A 82 24.84 17.74 3.65
N PHE A 83 24.35 18.25 4.79
CA PHE A 83 22.93 18.19 5.08
C PHE A 83 22.07 19.10 4.19
N ASN A 84 22.61 20.18 3.64
CA ASN A 84 21.91 20.99 2.66
C ASN A 84 21.65 20.23 1.34
N GLN A 85 22.51 19.28 0.95
CA GLN A 85 22.23 18.38 -0.18
C GLN A 85 21.00 17.51 0.11
N VAL A 86 20.90 16.96 1.34
CA VAL A 86 19.74 16.19 1.79
C VAL A 86 18.46 17.02 1.73
N LYS A 87 18.50 18.24 2.30
CA LYS A 87 17.36 19.17 2.27
C LYS A 87 16.93 19.50 0.85
N LYS A 88 17.87 19.70 -0.06
CA LYS A 88 17.61 20.01 -1.46
C LYS A 88 16.87 18.87 -2.13
N ILE A 89 17.35 17.62 -2.01
CA ILE A 89 16.75 16.44 -2.62
C ILE A 89 15.30 16.28 -2.16
N ILE A 90 15.02 16.38 -0.85
CA ILE A 90 13.66 16.29 -0.33
C ILE A 90 12.79 17.46 -0.82
N SER A 91 13.32 18.68 -0.85
CA SER A 91 12.57 19.87 -1.28
C SER A 91 12.23 19.86 -2.78
N GLU A 92 12.98 19.12 -3.59
CA GLU A 92 12.74 18.92 -5.02
C GLU A 92 11.64 17.87 -5.32
N LEU A 93 11.11 17.19 -4.32
CA LEU A 93 9.96 16.30 -4.47
C LEU A 93 8.67 17.13 -4.67
N HIS A 94 8.47 17.65 -5.89
CA HIS A 94 7.44 18.63 -6.17
C HIS A 94 6.02 18.09 -6.22
N THR A 95 5.84 16.77 -6.27
CA THR A 95 4.53 16.13 -6.27
C THR A 95 4.47 14.99 -5.26
N PRO A 96 3.30 14.69 -4.68
CA PRO A 96 3.13 13.54 -3.81
C PRO A 96 3.52 12.22 -4.48
N TYR A 97 3.35 12.08 -5.79
CA TYR A 97 3.80 10.91 -6.55
C TYR A 97 5.32 10.74 -6.51
N LEU A 98 6.09 11.80 -6.78
CA LEU A 98 7.57 11.76 -6.70
C LEU A 98 8.03 11.46 -5.26
N ALA A 99 7.35 12.04 -4.26
CA ALA A 99 7.62 11.71 -2.87
C ALA A 99 7.33 10.24 -2.55
N GLY A 100 6.25 9.69 -3.07
CA GLY A 100 5.92 8.27 -2.94
C GLY A 100 6.98 7.37 -3.59
N GLN A 101 7.48 7.72 -4.78
CA GLN A 101 8.59 7.01 -5.41
C GLN A 101 9.87 7.09 -4.58
N PHE A 102 10.18 8.27 -4.04
CA PHE A 102 11.32 8.45 -3.16
C PHE A 102 11.22 7.58 -1.90
N LEU A 103 10.07 7.60 -1.21
CA LEU A 103 9.85 6.81 0.01
C LEU A 103 9.85 5.29 -0.27
N TYR A 104 9.38 4.87 -1.43
CA TYR A 104 9.48 3.49 -1.87
C TYR A 104 10.93 3.10 -2.16
N GLY A 105 11.66 3.98 -2.83
CA GLY A 105 13.05 3.77 -3.22
C GLY A 105 13.25 2.67 -4.26
N LEU A 106 14.47 2.18 -4.37
CA LEU A 106 14.82 1.08 -5.26
C LEU A 106 14.67 -0.26 -4.52
N ASN A 107 13.84 -1.14 -5.06
CA ASN A 107 13.54 -2.45 -4.45
C ASN A 107 13.08 -2.37 -2.98
N GLY A 108 12.38 -1.30 -2.61
CA GLY A 108 11.86 -1.09 -1.27
C GLY A 108 12.86 -0.50 -0.28
N VAL A 109 13.99 0.03 -0.74
CA VAL A 109 14.95 0.77 0.08
C VAL A 109 15.10 2.18 -0.47
N SER A 110 14.64 3.16 0.31
CA SER A 110 14.80 4.58 0.01
C SER A 110 16.15 5.08 0.49
N GLN A 111 16.90 5.72 -0.38
CA GLN A 111 18.22 6.27 -0.09
C GLN A 111 18.36 7.68 -0.63
N ILE A 112 19.19 8.46 0.04
CA ILE A 112 19.65 9.78 -0.42
C ILE A 112 21.13 9.68 -0.75
N GLU A 113 21.49 10.12 -1.94
CA GLU A 113 22.83 10.14 -2.47
C GLU A 113 23.44 11.53 -2.26
N ILE A 114 24.58 11.60 -1.57
CA ILE A 114 25.29 12.86 -1.27
C ILE A 114 26.79 12.69 -1.41
N ASP A 115 27.47 13.83 -1.63
CA ASP A 115 28.93 13.95 -1.53
C ASP A 115 29.30 14.47 -0.15
N LEU A 116 30.23 13.78 0.52
CA LEU A 116 30.81 14.23 1.79
C LEU A 116 31.91 15.26 1.55
N ASP A 117 32.20 16.09 2.57
CA ASP A 117 33.21 17.11 2.50
C ASP A 117 34.64 16.54 2.27
N ASP A 118 34.85 15.26 2.57
CA ASP A 118 36.09 14.52 2.30
C ASP A 118 36.20 13.93 0.87
N GLY A 119 35.17 14.15 0.03
CA GLY A 119 35.08 13.69 -1.33
C GLY A 119 34.51 12.28 -1.52
N ARG A 120 34.11 11.60 -0.44
CA ARG A 120 33.40 10.31 -0.59
C ARG A 120 31.96 10.53 -1.05
N HIS A 121 31.51 9.66 -1.94
CA HIS A 121 30.14 9.58 -2.41
C HIS A 121 29.42 8.49 -1.63
N VAL A 122 28.30 8.82 -0.96
CA VAL A 122 27.61 7.90 -0.06
C VAL A 122 26.11 7.85 -0.31
N PHE A 123 25.50 6.69 0.03
CA PHE A 123 24.07 6.46 -0.01
C PHE A 123 23.54 6.34 1.43
N LEU A 124 22.71 7.27 1.85
CA LEU A 124 22.11 7.27 3.19
C LEU A 124 20.72 6.66 3.14
N THR A 125 20.52 5.57 3.86
CA THR A 125 19.22 4.90 3.95
C THR A 125 18.24 5.73 4.76
N VAL A 126 17.07 6.00 4.19
CA VAL A 126 15.96 6.75 4.81
C VAL A 126 14.86 5.81 5.26
N PHE A 127 14.44 4.89 4.37
CA PHE A 127 13.41 3.88 4.64
C PHE A 127 13.85 2.52 4.12
N ASP A 128 13.47 1.48 4.87
CA ASP A 128 13.54 0.09 4.41
C ASP A 128 12.18 -0.57 4.64
N GLN A 129 11.51 -1.01 3.58
CA GLN A 129 10.20 -1.64 3.67
C GLN A 129 10.20 -2.95 4.47
N LYS A 130 11.35 -3.58 4.66
CA LYS A 130 11.49 -4.75 5.54
C LYS A 130 11.34 -4.40 7.01
N GLN A 131 11.46 -3.12 7.37
CA GLN A 131 11.38 -2.61 8.74
C GLN A 131 10.04 -1.95 9.07
N VAL A 132 8.99 -2.18 8.28
CA VAL A 132 7.64 -1.67 8.56
C VAL A 132 7.13 -2.26 9.88
N GLY A 133 6.95 -1.41 10.89
CA GLY A 133 6.55 -1.81 12.23
C GLY A 133 7.64 -2.51 13.06
N ALA A 134 8.86 -2.63 12.55
CA ALA A 134 9.94 -3.40 13.14
C ALA A 134 11.30 -2.67 13.03
N GLY A 135 12.37 -3.32 13.46
CA GLY A 135 13.74 -2.81 13.35
C GLY A 135 13.93 -1.46 14.02
N ASP A 136 14.75 -0.63 13.40
CA ASP A 136 15.14 0.70 13.91
C ASP A 136 14.18 1.83 13.48
N THR A 137 13.08 1.50 12.79
CA THR A 137 12.10 2.50 12.37
C THR A 137 11.58 3.31 13.55
N VAL A 138 11.66 4.63 13.43
CA VAL A 138 11.26 5.60 14.44
C VAL A 138 9.88 6.16 14.09
N TYR A 139 8.96 6.11 15.07
CA TYR A 139 7.57 6.58 14.94
C TYR A 139 7.34 7.72 15.93
N GLN A 140 7.06 8.93 15.42
CA GLN A 140 6.89 10.12 16.22
C GLN A 140 5.57 10.83 15.86
N VAL A 141 4.95 11.45 16.86
CA VAL A 141 3.84 12.38 16.66
C VAL A 141 4.26 13.76 17.13
N VAL A 142 4.03 14.76 16.29
CA VAL A 142 4.26 16.17 16.56
C VAL A 142 3.00 16.97 16.31
N ASN A 143 2.87 18.12 16.94
CA ASN A 143 1.67 18.92 16.80
C ASN A 143 1.98 20.42 16.85
N GLN A 144 1.03 21.22 16.35
CA GLN A 144 1.10 22.68 16.33
C GLN A 144 2.37 23.19 15.65
N ILE A 145 2.68 22.60 14.48
CA ILE A 145 3.86 22.98 13.69
C ILE A 145 3.62 24.31 13.01
N ARG A 146 4.44 25.31 13.33
CA ARG A 146 4.37 26.63 12.74
C ARG A 146 5.00 26.63 11.35
N ARG A 147 4.20 27.04 10.36
CA ARG A 147 4.60 27.11 8.95
C ARG A 147 4.57 28.57 8.49
N PRO A 148 5.71 29.17 8.15
CA PRO A 148 5.74 30.48 7.53
C PRO A 148 4.98 30.49 6.21
N ALA A 149 4.40 31.65 5.86
CA ALA A 149 3.78 31.84 4.56
C ALA A 149 4.78 31.54 3.43
N LYS A 150 4.37 30.72 2.46
CA LYS A 150 5.17 30.35 1.28
C LYS A 150 4.91 31.23 0.08
N ILE A 151 3.78 31.94 0.09
CA ILE A 151 3.34 32.85 -0.97
C ILE A 151 3.18 34.24 -0.37
N ILE A 152 3.69 35.25 -1.08
CA ILE A 152 3.58 36.65 -0.66
C ILE A 152 2.10 37.04 -0.51
N GLY A 153 1.74 37.64 0.60
CA GLY A 153 0.38 38.06 0.92
C GLY A 153 -0.49 36.99 1.55
N LYS A 154 0.02 35.77 1.74
CA LYS A 154 -0.65 34.72 2.51
C LYS A 154 -0.20 34.76 3.98
N GLN A 155 -0.97 34.07 4.83
CA GLN A 155 -0.72 34.03 6.28
C GLN A 155 0.17 32.84 6.64
N ASN A 156 0.84 32.95 7.78
CA ASN A 156 1.47 31.80 8.44
C ASN A 156 0.38 30.78 8.81
N ARG A 157 0.74 29.50 8.76
CA ARG A 157 -0.15 28.40 9.12
C ARG A 157 0.38 27.67 10.36
N ILE A 158 -0.51 26.97 11.03
CA ILE A 158 -0.17 26.05 12.11
C ILE A 158 -0.85 24.73 11.73
N PHE A 159 -0.06 23.66 11.67
CA PHE A 159 -0.58 22.32 11.41
C PHE A 159 -0.93 21.64 12.72
N ASP A 160 -2.10 21.03 12.80
CA ASP A 160 -2.58 20.38 14.02
C ASP A 160 -1.68 19.19 14.40
N THR A 161 -1.93 18.01 13.93
CA THR A 161 -1.13 16.82 14.26
C THR A 161 -0.47 16.24 13.02
N THR A 162 0.82 15.91 13.11
CA THR A 162 1.60 15.26 12.05
C THR A 162 2.27 14.00 12.58
N LEU A 163 2.14 12.89 11.84
CA LEU A 163 2.83 11.65 12.14
C LEU A 163 4.09 11.55 11.29
N LEU A 164 5.22 11.35 11.97
CA LEU A 164 6.52 11.21 11.35
C LEU A 164 6.99 9.76 11.39
N ILE A 165 7.55 9.30 10.29
CA ILE A 165 8.26 8.02 10.21
C ILE A 165 9.70 8.31 9.82
N ASN A 166 10.64 7.84 10.63
CA ASN A 166 12.06 8.16 10.51
C ASN A 166 12.33 9.68 10.42
N GLY A 167 11.56 10.48 11.14
CA GLY A 167 11.68 11.93 11.19
C GLY A 167 11.05 12.69 10.03
N LEU A 168 10.54 12.01 8.98
CA LEU A 168 9.86 12.63 7.85
C LEU A 168 8.34 12.64 8.04
N PRO A 169 7.63 13.75 7.73
CA PRO A 169 6.18 13.83 7.73
C PRO A 169 5.57 12.86 6.71
N VAL A 170 4.70 11.95 7.17
CA VAL A 170 4.06 10.96 6.30
C VAL A 170 2.54 11.08 6.31
N ILE A 171 1.95 11.39 7.48
CA ILE A 171 0.50 11.56 7.61
C ILE A 171 0.22 12.91 8.28
N GLN A 172 -0.59 13.74 7.64
CA GLN A 172 -1.12 14.97 8.23
C GLN A 172 -2.53 14.73 8.72
N ILE A 173 -2.81 15.11 9.95
CA ILE A 173 -4.14 15.04 10.57
C ILE A 173 -4.58 16.48 10.86
N GLU A 174 -5.75 16.84 10.34
CA GLU A 174 -6.38 18.13 10.60
C GLU A 174 -7.65 17.88 11.41
N GLU A 175 -7.76 18.55 12.55
CA GLU A 175 -8.73 18.28 13.59
C GLU A 175 -9.82 19.37 13.64
N LYS A 176 -11.05 18.96 13.85
CA LYS A 176 -12.15 19.89 14.10
C LYS A 176 -12.99 19.39 15.29
N ARG A 177 -13.57 20.33 16.02
CA ARG A 177 -14.48 20.01 17.13
C ARG A 177 -15.71 19.23 16.64
N ASP A 178 -16.37 18.55 17.56
CA ASP A 178 -17.54 17.68 17.33
C ASP A 178 -18.73 18.33 16.61
N THR A 179 -18.88 19.65 16.72
CA THR A 179 -19.96 20.44 16.10
C THR A 179 -19.64 20.92 14.68
N ARG A 180 -18.45 20.63 14.15
CA ARG A 180 -18.00 21.01 12.82
C ARG A 180 -18.11 19.86 11.84
N ASP A 181 -18.32 20.20 10.57
CA ASP A 181 -18.26 19.21 9.50
C ASP A 181 -16.79 18.81 9.23
N VAL A 182 -16.55 17.51 9.14
CA VAL A 182 -15.20 16.97 8.80
C VAL A 182 -14.69 17.51 7.46
N ASN A 183 -15.57 17.92 6.56
CA ASN A 183 -15.16 18.54 5.28
C ASN A 183 -14.51 19.93 5.47
N GLU A 184 -14.68 20.58 6.63
CA GLU A 184 -13.95 21.83 6.93
C GLU A 184 -12.44 21.57 7.07
N ALA A 185 -12.05 20.45 7.68
CA ALA A 185 -10.68 20.01 7.75
C ALA A 185 -10.10 19.70 6.35
N LEU A 186 -10.88 19.05 5.49
CA LEU A 186 -10.49 18.82 4.09
C LEU A 186 -10.29 20.14 3.32
N ASN A 187 -11.17 21.11 3.52
CA ASN A 187 -11.04 22.43 2.90
C ASN A 187 -9.77 23.15 3.37
N GLN A 188 -9.44 23.03 4.65
CA GLN A 188 -8.23 23.62 5.23
C GLN A 188 -6.96 22.97 4.65
N MET A 189 -6.92 21.65 4.53
CA MET A 189 -5.82 20.96 3.89
C MET A 189 -5.70 21.30 2.39
N HIS A 190 -6.83 21.47 1.67
CA HIS A 190 -6.81 21.96 0.30
C HIS A 190 -6.17 23.36 0.22
N GLN A 191 -6.53 24.26 1.13
CA GLN A 191 -5.90 25.58 1.22
C GLN A 191 -4.40 25.48 1.48
N TYR A 192 -3.93 24.54 2.31
CA TYR A 192 -2.52 24.30 2.54
C TYR A 192 -1.79 23.85 1.27
N ILE A 193 -2.43 23.02 0.44
CA ILE A 193 -1.89 22.61 -0.86
C ILE A 193 -1.79 23.83 -1.80
N ASP A 194 -2.85 24.63 -1.92
CA ASP A 194 -2.89 25.85 -2.76
C ASP A 194 -1.84 26.88 -2.33
N GLU A 195 -1.54 26.96 -1.05
CA GLU A 195 -0.55 27.88 -0.48
C GLU A 195 0.88 27.29 -0.45
N ASN A 196 1.12 26.16 -1.10
CA ASN A 196 2.42 25.47 -1.11
C ASN A 196 2.95 25.12 0.30
N GLN A 197 2.08 24.93 1.29
CA GLN A 197 2.48 24.63 2.64
C GLN A 197 3.03 23.19 2.78
N TYR A 198 2.65 22.27 1.90
CA TYR A 198 3.16 20.90 1.82
C TYR A 198 4.40 20.84 0.91
N ARG A 199 5.41 21.66 1.23
CA ARG A 199 6.71 21.74 0.58
C ARG A 199 7.83 21.57 1.60
N ASP A 200 9.08 21.59 1.15
CA ASP A 200 10.27 21.31 1.96
C ASP A 200 10.14 19.91 2.63
N ILE A 201 10.37 19.79 3.93
CA ILE A 201 10.26 18.52 4.64
C ILE A 201 8.85 17.90 4.53
N PHE A 202 7.79 18.73 4.40
CA PHE A 202 6.42 18.25 4.21
C PHE A 202 6.12 17.73 2.80
N SER A 203 7.06 17.82 1.85
CA SER A 203 6.93 17.18 0.53
C SER A 203 6.70 15.68 0.62
N THR A 204 7.14 15.05 1.71
CA THR A 204 7.03 13.60 1.93
C THR A 204 5.66 13.13 2.39
N LEU A 205 4.69 14.03 2.63
CA LEU A 205 3.34 13.65 3.04
C LEU A 205 2.65 12.75 2.01
N GLN A 206 2.13 11.61 2.48
CA GLN A 206 1.46 10.61 1.68
C GLN A 206 -0.06 10.57 1.92
N ILE A 207 -0.49 10.77 3.16
CA ILE A 207 -1.90 10.62 3.57
C ILE A 207 -2.35 11.88 4.29
N LEU A 208 -3.56 12.32 3.97
CA LEU A 208 -4.28 13.39 4.62
C LEU A 208 -5.47 12.81 5.38
N VAL A 209 -5.61 13.16 6.65
CA VAL A 209 -6.70 12.70 7.54
C VAL A 209 -7.44 13.92 8.07
N ALA A 210 -8.73 13.96 7.81
CA ALA A 210 -9.66 14.93 8.38
C ALA A 210 -10.46 14.25 9.50
N ILE A 211 -10.43 14.80 10.71
CA ILE A 211 -10.97 14.12 11.87
C ILE A 211 -11.78 15.05 12.79
N THR A 212 -12.91 14.54 13.22
CA THR A 212 -13.70 15.05 14.34
C THR A 212 -13.95 13.89 15.32
N PRO A 213 -14.42 14.13 16.56
CA PRO A 213 -14.78 13.04 17.46
C PRO A 213 -15.77 12.02 16.86
N ASN A 214 -16.62 12.45 15.95
CA ASN A 214 -17.76 11.68 15.44
C ASN A 214 -17.71 11.37 13.95
N ASN A 215 -16.67 11.79 13.23
CA ASN A 215 -16.50 11.50 11.81
C ASN A 215 -15.04 11.61 11.39
N VAL A 216 -14.61 10.69 10.55
CA VAL A 216 -13.22 10.66 10.06
C VAL A 216 -13.23 10.35 8.58
N LYS A 217 -12.40 11.09 7.83
CA LYS A 217 -12.13 10.82 6.43
C LYS A 217 -10.62 10.84 6.16
N TYR A 218 -10.18 10.05 5.22
CA TYR A 218 -8.78 10.05 4.78
C TYR A 218 -8.68 9.97 3.27
N MET A 219 -7.60 10.49 2.73
CA MET A 219 -7.28 10.43 1.31
C MET A 219 -5.76 10.40 1.09
N ALA A 220 -5.33 9.98 -0.09
CA ALA A 220 -3.96 10.19 -0.51
C ALA A 220 -3.68 11.69 -0.71
N ASN A 221 -2.47 12.13 -0.37
CA ASN A 221 -2.03 13.48 -0.71
C ASN A 221 -1.99 13.68 -2.23
N THR A 222 -2.26 14.90 -2.69
CA THR A 222 -2.43 15.20 -4.11
C THR A 222 -1.98 16.62 -4.43
N THR A 223 -1.93 16.97 -5.70
CA THR A 223 -1.72 18.33 -6.17
C THR A 223 -3.02 19.14 -6.18
N ALA A 224 -2.93 20.47 -6.17
CA ALA A 224 -4.08 21.37 -6.11
C ALA A 224 -5.11 21.11 -7.23
N ASP A 225 -4.61 20.93 -8.45
CA ASP A 225 -5.43 20.64 -9.64
C ASP A 225 -6.19 19.32 -9.60
N LYS A 226 -5.75 18.38 -8.76
CA LYS A 226 -6.35 17.04 -8.61
C LYS A 226 -7.11 16.86 -7.30
N PHE A 227 -7.10 17.86 -6.43
CA PHE A 227 -7.78 17.75 -5.15
C PHE A 227 -9.30 17.66 -5.35
N ASN A 228 -9.88 16.57 -4.85
CA ASN A 228 -11.33 16.37 -4.83
C ASN A 228 -11.74 15.65 -3.53
N LYS A 229 -12.63 16.27 -2.76
CA LYS A 229 -13.14 15.73 -1.50
C LYS A 229 -13.90 14.40 -1.66
N ASP A 230 -14.43 14.11 -2.84
CA ASP A 230 -15.11 12.85 -3.14
C ASP A 230 -14.14 11.65 -3.11
N PHE A 231 -12.84 11.91 -3.15
CA PHE A 231 -11.80 10.89 -2.95
C PHE A 231 -11.38 10.72 -1.48
N ALA A 232 -11.98 11.45 -0.56
CA ALA A 232 -11.79 11.22 0.87
C ALA A 232 -12.82 10.19 1.38
N PHE A 233 -12.31 9.09 1.93
CA PHE A 233 -13.11 7.93 2.34
C PHE A 233 -13.25 7.88 3.85
N ASN A 234 -14.42 7.40 4.33
CA ASN A 234 -14.52 6.91 5.69
C ASN A 234 -13.81 5.55 5.81
N TRP A 235 -13.25 5.28 7.00
CA TRP A 235 -12.83 3.92 7.29
C TRP A 235 -14.05 3.02 7.44
N GLN A 236 -13.91 1.76 7.09
CA GLN A 236 -14.94 0.73 7.30
C GLN A 236 -14.34 -0.39 8.14
N ASN A 237 -15.14 -1.03 8.96
CA ASN A 237 -14.74 -2.24 9.65
C ASN A 237 -14.74 -3.46 8.70
N ARG A 238 -14.47 -4.65 9.24
CA ARG A 238 -14.42 -5.89 8.45
C ARG A 238 -15.79 -6.32 7.88
N ASP A 239 -16.89 -5.78 8.44
CA ASP A 239 -18.26 -6.02 7.98
C ASP A 239 -18.76 -4.90 7.04
N ASN A 240 -17.84 -4.09 6.53
CA ASN A 240 -18.07 -2.93 5.66
C ASN A 240 -18.90 -1.80 6.29
N ALA A 241 -19.14 -1.82 7.61
CA ALA A 241 -19.82 -0.73 8.31
C ALA A 241 -18.86 0.47 8.50
N ILE A 242 -19.39 1.68 8.26
CA ILE A 242 -18.62 2.92 8.38
C ILE A 242 -18.21 3.14 9.85
N VAL A 243 -16.92 3.35 10.07
CA VAL A 243 -16.33 3.73 11.34
C VAL A 243 -16.38 5.25 11.46
N ARG A 244 -17.15 5.75 12.42
CA ARG A 244 -17.30 7.19 12.69
C ARG A 244 -16.54 7.64 13.93
N ASP A 245 -16.37 6.73 14.89
CA ASP A 245 -15.64 7.00 16.13
C ASP A 245 -14.13 7.12 15.87
N TRP A 246 -13.54 8.20 16.35
CA TRP A 246 -12.14 8.51 16.13
C TRP A 246 -11.16 7.51 16.79
N LYS A 247 -11.52 6.93 17.95
CA LYS A 247 -10.68 5.94 18.63
C LYS A 247 -10.63 4.64 17.83
N THR A 248 -11.80 4.17 17.40
CA THR A 248 -11.89 2.99 16.53
C THR A 248 -11.10 3.19 15.21
N PHE A 249 -11.15 4.39 14.64
CA PHE A 249 -10.34 4.74 13.48
C PHE A 249 -8.85 4.74 13.81
N ALA A 250 -8.44 5.35 14.92
CA ALA A 250 -7.05 5.39 15.34
C ALA A 250 -6.48 3.98 15.56
N ASP A 251 -7.27 3.09 16.17
CA ASP A 251 -6.91 1.68 16.33
C ASP A 251 -6.73 0.97 14.98
N ALA A 252 -7.66 1.19 14.07
CA ALA A 252 -7.71 0.47 12.79
C ALA A 252 -6.70 0.97 11.77
N MET A 253 -6.47 2.30 11.68
CA MET A 253 -5.65 2.90 10.62
C MET A 253 -4.38 3.59 11.14
N LEU A 254 -4.43 4.26 12.30
CA LEU A 254 -3.29 5.03 12.80
C LEU A 254 -2.38 4.22 13.75
N SER A 255 -2.74 2.98 14.06
CA SER A 255 -1.88 2.08 14.83
C SER A 255 -0.64 1.67 14.05
N ILE A 256 0.42 1.29 14.77
CA ILE A 256 1.63 0.72 14.16
C ILE A 256 1.49 -0.80 14.18
N PRO A 257 1.65 -1.50 13.03
CA PRO A 257 2.26 -1.03 11.78
C PRO A 257 1.29 -0.45 10.75
N MET A 258 -0.02 -0.45 10.99
CA MET A 258 -1.02 -0.16 9.98
C MET A 258 -0.81 1.20 9.32
N ALA A 259 -0.54 2.26 10.10
CA ALA A 259 -0.29 3.59 9.55
C ALA A 259 0.87 3.59 8.54
N HIS A 260 1.96 2.90 8.85
CA HIS A 260 3.09 2.76 7.95
C HIS A 260 2.73 1.93 6.72
N GLN A 261 1.99 0.83 6.90
CA GLN A 261 1.51 0.00 5.79
C GLN A 261 0.57 0.76 4.86
N MET A 262 -0.31 1.61 5.41
CA MET A 262 -1.20 2.45 4.60
C MET A 262 -0.42 3.45 3.73
N ALA A 263 0.65 4.00 4.25
CA ALA A 263 1.52 4.93 3.52
C ALA A 263 2.46 4.24 2.52
N THR A 264 2.64 2.92 2.60
CA THR A 264 3.56 2.14 1.77
C THR A 264 2.89 0.96 1.07
N ASN A 265 2.62 -0.14 1.79
CA ASN A 265 2.10 -1.39 1.22
C ASN A 265 0.71 -1.23 0.59
N TYR A 266 -0.13 -0.35 1.14
CA TYR A 266 -1.49 -0.07 0.67
C TYR A 266 -1.61 1.27 -0.07
N MET A 267 -0.48 1.87 -0.44
CA MET A 267 -0.41 3.00 -1.37
C MET A 267 -0.09 2.50 -2.77
N ILE A 268 -0.80 3.01 -3.76
CA ILE A 268 -0.53 2.79 -5.17
C ILE A 268 0.17 4.02 -5.74
N LEU A 269 1.32 3.82 -6.33
CA LEU A 269 2.01 4.83 -7.13
C LEU A 269 1.49 4.72 -8.57
N ASP A 270 0.45 5.49 -8.91
CA ASP A 270 -0.10 5.48 -10.27
C ASP A 270 0.77 6.33 -11.19
N GLY A 271 1.64 5.67 -11.95
CA GLY A 271 2.56 6.28 -12.91
C GLY A 271 1.97 6.50 -14.30
N THR A 272 0.64 6.41 -14.48
CA THR A 272 -0.01 6.66 -15.76
C THR A 272 0.46 7.99 -16.35
N LYS A 273 1.00 7.95 -17.57
CA LYS A 273 1.56 9.12 -18.25
C LYS A 273 0.58 10.29 -18.23
N ASN A 274 1.06 11.46 -17.82
CA ASN A 274 0.31 12.72 -17.66
C ASN A 274 -0.82 12.68 -16.60
N LYS A 275 -0.92 11.60 -15.81
CA LYS A 275 -1.94 11.44 -14.76
C LYS A 275 -1.35 10.90 -13.46
N GLN A 276 -0.05 11.03 -13.27
CA GLN A 276 0.65 10.53 -12.09
C GLN A 276 -0.04 10.97 -10.79
N ALA A 277 -0.29 10.03 -9.90
CA ALA A 277 -0.98 10.29 -8.64
C ALA A 277 -0.69 9.21 -7.59
N LEU A 278 -0.90 9.55 -6.33
CA LEU A 278 -1.04 8.58 -5.26
C LEU A 278 -2.49 8.11 -5.16
N ARG A 279 -2.68 6.83 -4.88
CA ARG A 279 -3.99 6.25 -4.56
C ARG A 279 -3.88 5.40 -3.31
N VAL A 280 -4.47 5.85 -2.23
CA VAL A 280 -4.56 5.04 -1.01
C VAL A 280 -5.70 4.03 -1.14
N MET A 281 -5.44 2.78 -0.73
CA MET A 281 -6.46 1.73 -0.79
C MET A 281 -7.62 2.00 0.18
N ARG A 282 -8.83 1.61 -0.22
CA ARG A 282 -10.01 1.62 0.62
C ARG A 282 -9.98 0.45 1.62
N PRO A 283 -10.67 0.56 2.77
CA PRO A 283 -10.60 -0.47 3.83
C PRO A 283 -10.93 -1.87 3.33
N TYR A 284 -12.01 -2.05 2.57
CA TYR A 284 -12.39 -3.36 2.03
C TYR A 284 -11.32 -3.96 1.10
N GLN A 285 -10.60 -3.11 0.36
CA GLN A 285 -9.48 -3.55 -0.49
C GLN A 285 -8.30 -4.02 0.36
N VAL A 286 -8.00 -3.29 1.44
CA VAL A 286 -6.97 -3.66 2.42
C VAL A 286 -7.30 -5.01 3.04
N TYR A 287 -8.54 -5.18 3.56
CA TYR A 287 -8.95 -6.43 4.20
C TYR A 287 -8.95 -7.62 3.24
N ALA A 288 -9.42 -7.42 2.01
CA ALA A 288 -9.35 -8.46 0.98
C ALA A 288 -7.90 -8.90 0.72
N THR A 289 -6.99 -7.92 0.53
CA THR A 289 -5.57 -8.19 0.32
C THR A 289 -4.94 -8.89 1.51
N GLN A 290 -5.19 -8.42 2.74
CA GLN A 290 -4.69 -9.06 3.97
C GLN A 290 -5.13 -10.52 4.08
N LYS A 291 -6.40 -10.81 3.83
CA LYS A 291 -6.90 -12.18 3.88
C LYS A 291 -6.19 -13.10 2.90
N VAL A 292 -6.04 -12.65 1.65
CA VAL A 292 -5.32 -13.44 0.64
C VAL A 292 -3.87 -13.68 1.05
N ILE A 293 -3.15 -12.63 1.47
CA ILE A 293 -1.74 -12.75 1.88
C ILE A 293 -1.59 -13.65 3.11
N THR A 294 -2.50 -13.58 4.08
CA THR A 294 -2.50 -14.47 5.26
C THR A 294 -2.67 -15.93 4.86
N HIS A 295 -3.60 -16.24 3.95
CA HIS A 295 -3.77 -17.61 3.46
C HIS A 295 -2.56 -18.07 2.65
N LEU A 296 -1.98 -17.21 1.80
CA LEU A 296 -0.78 -17.56 1.02
C LEU A 296 0.42 -17.91 1.90
N LYS A 297 0.57 -17.29 3.06
CA LYS A 297 1.64 -17.62 4.04
C LYS A 297 1.53 -19.05 4.57
N GLN A 298 0.35 -19.65 4.53
CA GLN A 298 0.08 -20.98 5.05
C GLN A 298 0.11 -22.06 3.95
N ILE A 299 0.27 -21.69 2.68
CA ILE A 299 0.28 -22.63 1.56
C ILE A 299 1.57 -23.45 1.57
N ASP A 300 1.39 -24.76 1.52
CA ASP A 300 2.44 -25.71 1.22
C ASP A 300 2.38 -26.09 -0.27
N PHE A 301 3.31 -25.55 -1.03
CA PHE A 301 3.38 -25.79 -2.48
C PHE A 301 3.78 -27.22 -2.86
N GLU A 302 4.31 -28.00 -1.92
CA GLU A 302 4.64 -29.42 -2.16
C GLU A 302 3.39 -30.32 -2.20
N LEU A 303 2.30 -29.88 -1.59
CA LEU A 303 1.04 -30.64 -1.55
C LEU A 303 0.24 -30.58 -2.87
N GLY A 304 0.73 -29.88 -3.88
CA GLY A 304 0.10 -29.81 -5.20
C GLY A 304 -0.52 -28.45 -5.51
N SER A 305 -1.58 -28.48 -6.34
CA SER A 305 -2.34 -27.28 -6.69
C SER A 305 -3.27 -26.88 -5.55
N ASN A 306 -3.04 -25.70 -4.96
CA ASN A 306 -3.75 -25.22 -3.78
C ASN A 306 -4.84 -24.21 -4.16
N LYS A 307 -6.03 -24.36 -3.60
CA LYS A 307 -7.14 -23.42 -3.71
C LYS A 307 -7.08 -22.47 -2.51
N VAL A 308 -6.74 -21.21 -2.75
CA VAL A 308 -6.59 -20.21 -1.67
C VAL A 308 -7.94 -19.62 -1.27
N GLY A 309 -8.76 -19.30 -2.27
CA GLY A 309 -10.07 -18.69 -2.11
C GLY A 309 -10.38 -17.67 -3.20
N TYR A 310 -11.51 -16.98 -3.06
CA TYR A 310 -11.86 -15.93 -3.99
C TYR A 310 -12.37 -14.65 -3.30
N ILE A 311 -12.24 -13.53 -4.02
CA ILE A 311 -12.70 -12.21 -3.64
C ILE A 311 -13.90 -11.83 -4.50
N TRP A 312 -15.01 -11.51 -3.86
CA TRP A 312 -16.21 -11.02 -4.51
C TRP A 312 -16.34 -9.51 -4.34
N HIS A 313 -15.87 -8.77 -5.31
CA HIS A 313 -15.99 -7.31 -5.34
C HIS A 313 -16.77 -6.88 -6.57
N THR A 314 -17.80 -6.02 -6.38
CA THR A 314 -18.64 -5.53 -7.48
C THR A 314 -17.83 -4.78 -8.55
N THR A 315 -18.39 -4.65 -9.73
CA THR A 315 -17.79 -3.85 -10.81
C THR A 315 -17.69 -2.39 -10.39
N GLY A 316 -16.56 -1.74 -10.67
CA GLY A 316 -16.29 -0.36 -10.24
C GLY A 316 -15.68 -0.21 -8.84
N SER A 317 -15.60 -1.28 -8.04
CA SER A 317 -14.99 -1.24 -6.69
C SER A 317 -13.45 -1.14 -6.68
N GLY A 318 -12.80 -1.08 -7.84
CA GLY A 318 -11.34 -1.02 -7.93
C GLY A 318 -10.65 -2.39 -7.81
N LYS A 319 -11.27 -3.47 -8.29
CA LYS A 319 -10.68 -4.83 -8.34
C LYS A 319 -9.26 -4.83 -8.90
N THR A 320 -8.99 -4.05 -9.94
CA THR A 320 -7.66 -3.94 -10.57
C THR A 320 -6.59 -3.49 -9.57
N ILE A 321 -6.89 -2.49 -8.74
CA ILE A 321 -5.99 -2.01 -7.69
C ILE A 321 -5.79 -3.10 -6.63
N THR A 322 -6.88 -3.74 -6.18
CA THR A 322 -6.81 -4.79 -5.15
C THR A 322 -6.01 -5.99 -5.62
N SER A 323 -6.28 -6.47 -6.84
CA SER A 323 -5.58 -7.62 -7.41
C SER A 323 -4.12 -7.31 -7.73
N PHE A 324 -3.80 -6.10 -8.22
CA PHE A 324 -2.42 -5.66 -8.39
C PHE A 324 -1.66 -5.67 -7.07
N LYS A 325 -2.21 -5.07 -6.02
CA LYS A 325 -1.54 -5.00 -4.71
C LYS A 325 -1.36 -6.38 -4.09
N THR A 326 -2.34 -7.26 -4.27
CA THR A 326 -2.21 -8.67 -3.88
C THR A 326 -1.08 -9.35 -4.64
N ALA A 327 -1.01 -9.18 -5.96
CA ALA A 327 0.06 -9.73 -6.80
C ALA A 327 1.44 -9.19 -6.38
N TRP A 328 1.53 -7.89 -6.16
CA TRP A 328 2.75 -7.21 -5.77
C TRP A 328 3.26 -7.66 -4.39
N LEU A 329 2.39 -7.79 -3.39
CA LEU A 329 2.75 -8.31 -2.07
C LEU A 329 3.10 -9.80 -2.12
N ALA A 330 2.35 -10.61 -2.88
CA ALA A 330 2.63 -12.03 -3.06
C ALA A 330 4.01 -12.25 -3.72
N SER A 331 4.39 -11.46 -4.73
CA SER A 331 5.68 -11.58 -5.40
C SER A 331 6.89 -11.30 -4.48
N ARG A 332 6.67 -10.66 -3.34
CA ARG A 332 7.71 -10.35 -2.34
C ARG A 332 7.79 -11.37 -1.21
N MET A 333 6.94 -12.40 -1.23
CA MET A 333 6.98 -13.47 -0.25
C MET A 333 8.15 -14.42 -0.54
N PRO A 334 8.97 -14.79 0.47
CA PRO A 334 10.21 -15.56 0.25
C PRO A 334 10.00 -16.94 -0.40
N HIS A 335 8.78 -17.52 -0.23
CA HIS A 335 8.44 -18.84 -0.76
C HIS A 335 7.64 -18.78 -2.07
N VAL A 336 7.51 -17.62 -2.68
CA VAL A 336 6.83 -17.41 -3.97
C VAL A 336 7.87 -17.04 -5.03
N ASP A 337 7.99 -17.87 -6.08
CA ASP A 337 8.94 -17.64 -7.16
C ASP A 337 8.35 -16.79 -8.29
N LYS A 338 7.05 -16.95 -8.57
CA LYS A 338 6.35 -16.21 -9.64
C LYS A 338 4.92 -15.90 -9.23
N VAL A 339 4.43 -14.76 -9.71
CA VAL A 339 3.00 -14.45 -9.70
C VAL A 339 2.51 -14.37 -11.14
N VAL A 340 1.42 -15.05 -11.45
CA VAL A 340 0.80 -15.05 -12.79
C VAL A 340 -0.59 -14.46 -12.66
N PHE A 341 -0.80 -13.29 -13.27
CA PHE A 341 -2.10 -12.66 -13.37
C PHE A 341 -2.79 -13.11 -14.67
N VAL A 342 -3.93 -13.76 -14.51
CA VAL A 342 -4.66 -14.41 -15.60
C VAL A 342 -5.92 -13.63 -15.91
N VAL A 343 -6.07 -13.16 -17.14
CA VAL A 343 -7.27 -12.51 -17.65
C VAL A 343 -8.05 -13.43 -18.59
N ASP A 344 -9.37 -13.21 -18.67
CA ASP A 344 -10.24 -14.03 -19.52
C ASP A 344 -9.90 -13.93 -21.00
N ARG A 345 -9.68 -12.70 -21.52
CA ARG A 345 -9.52 -12.46 -22.95
C ARG A 345 -8.17 -11.86 -23.31
N ILE A 346 -7.66 -12.23 -24.47
CA ILE A 346 -6.40 -11.68 -25.02
C ILE A 346 -6.45 -10.15 -25.13
N ALA A 347 -7.59 -9.58 -25.55
CA ALA A 347 -7.76 -8.13 -25.62
C ALA A 347 -7.61 -7.43 -24.27
N LEU A 348 -8.08 -8.07 -23.18
CA LEU A 348 -7.94 -7.53 -21.82
C LEU A 348 -6.51 -7.63 -21.28
N THR A 349 -5.71 -8.55 -21.81
CA THR A 349 -4.30 -8.72 -21.39
C THR A 349 -3.51 -7.44 -21.55
N ARG A 350 -3.69 -6.74 -22.67
CA ARG A 350 -2.96 -5.49 -22.93
C ARG A 350 -3.36 -4.39 -21.96
N GLN A 351 -4.64 -4.11 -21.80
CA GLN A 351 -5.15 -3.08 -20.89
C GLN A 351 -4.75 -3.36 -19.43
N THR A 352 -4.89 -4.59 -18.98
CA THR A 352 -4.50 -5.00 -17.62
C THR A 352 -2.99 -4.87 -17.42
N SER A 353 -2.21 -5.25 -18.43
CA SER A 353 -0.76 -5.12 -18.39
C SER A 353 -0.33 -3.66 -18.31
N GLU A 354 -0.92 -2.78 -19.12
CA GLU A 354 -0.68 -1.34 -19.09
C GLU A 354 -1.03 -0.74 -17.71
N ASN A 355 -2.15 -1.10 -17.14
CA ASN A 355 -2.55 -0.67 -15.80
C ASN A 355 -1.58 -1.17 -14.72
N TYR A 356 -1.20 -2.45 -14.76
CA TYR A 356 -0.28 -3.02 -13.78
C TYR A 356 1.13 -2.44 -13.92
N GLN A 357 1.59 -2.20 -15.13
CA GLN A 357 2.87 -1.52 -15.38
C GLN A 357 2.86 -0.09 -14.85
N ALA A 358 1.74 0.63 -15.02
CA ALA A 358 1.59 1.97 -14.47
C ALA A 358 1.61 2.02 -12.93
N TYR A 359 1.22 0.93 -12.27
CA TYR A 359 1.23 0.80 -10.80
C TYR A 359 2.52 0.20 -10.24
N ASP A 360 3.42 -0.25 -11.12
CA ASP A 360 4.68 -0.86 -10.73
C ASP A 360 5.69 0.22 -10.29
N PRO A 361 6.03 0.31 -9.00
CA PRO A 361 6.93 1.35 -8.51
C PRO A 361 8.37 1.19 -8.97
N ASP A 362 8.76 -0.02 -9.41
CA ASP A 362 10.09 -0.32 -9.97
C ASP A 362 10.13 -0.11 -11.49
N GLY A 363 8.99 0.25 -12.11
CA GLY A 363 8.92 0.60 -13.54
C GLY A 363 9.47 1.99 -13.81
N ASP A 364 10.44 2.11 -14.72
CA ASP A 364 10.86 3.41 -15.21
C ASP A 364 9.75 4.01 -16.10
N VAL A 365 9.37 5.26 -15.83
CA VAL A 365 8.35 5.99 -16.59
C VAL A 365 8.76 6.15 -18.07
N ALA A 366 10.07 6.11 -18.38
CA ALA A 366 10.61 6.20 -19.74
C ALA A 366 10.72 4.83 -20.43
N ASP A 367 10.85 3.72 -19.67
CA ASP A 367 11.11 2.39 -20.20
C ASP A 367 10.36 1.29 -19.45
N ILE A 368 9.08 1.54 -19.20
CA ILE A 368 8.13 0.69 -18.42
C ILE A 368 8.16 -0.79 -18.86
N ALA A 369 8.51 -1.07 -20.12
CA ALA A 369 8.48 -2.42 -20.67
C ALA A 369 9.70 -3.28 -20.29
N GLN A 370 10.84 -2.70 -19.87
CA GLN A 370 12.09 -3.46 -19.72
C GLN A 370 12.49 -3.72 -18.27
N ASN A 371 12.33 -2.77 -17.37
CA ASN A 371 12.92 -2.82 -16.02
C ASN A 371 11.94 -3.12 -14.87
N GLY A 372 10.62 -2.99 -15.06
CA GLY A 372 9.62 -3.25 -14.02
C GLY A 372 9.42 -4.73 -13.70
N MET A 373 8.78 -5.00 -12.57
CA MET A 373 8.36 -6.35 -12.15
C MET A 373 7.24 -6.93 -13.01
N VAL A 374 6.40 -6.07 -13.61
CA VAL A 374 5.25 -6.50 -14.43
C VAL A 374 5.67 -6.80 -15.85
N LYS A 375 5.51 -8.03 -16.27
CA LYS A 375 5.87 -8.54 -17.61
C LYS A 375 4.62 -9.01 -18.36
N SER A 376 4.27 -8.33 -19.45
CA SER A 376 3.22 -8.81 -20.37
C SER A 376 3.69 -9.98 -21.21
N THR A 377 2.76 -10.80 -21.71
CA THR A 377 3.07 -11.92 -22.59
C THR A 377 2.48 -11.70 -23.98
N ASN A 378 3.33 -11.70 -25.01
CA ASN A 378 2.89 -11.56 -26.41
C ASN A 378 2.51 -12.92 -27.03
N THR A 379 3.33 -13.92 -26.80
CA THR A 379 3.13 -15.28 -27.36
C THR A 379 3.19 -16.34 -26.26
N THR A 380 2.72 -17.56 -26.59
CA THR A 380 2.85 -18.73 -25.71
C THR A 380 4.34 -19.11 -25.46
N THR A 381 5.21 -18.85 -26.42
CA THR A 381 6.66 -19.09 -26.25
C THR A 381 7.27 -18.08 -25.28
N ASP A 382 6.87 -16.82 -25.37
CA ASP A 382 7.27 -15.76 -24.43
C ASP A 382 6.78 -16.08 -23.01
N LEU A 383 5.53 -16.52 -22.86
CA LEU A 383 4.98 -16.98 -21.57
C LEU A 383 5.85 -18.12 -20.98
N SER A 384 6.16 -19.16 -21.77
CA SER A 384 7.02 -20.27 -21.32
C SER A 384 8.39 -19.80 -20.84
N ARG A 385 9.02 -18.88 -21.57
CA ARG A 385 10.31 -18.30 -21.21
C ARG A 385 10.24 -17.53 -19.90
N LYS A 386 9.23 -16.68 -19.71
CA LYS A 386 9.03 -15.88 -18.50
C LYS A 386 8.73 -16.71 -17.26
N LEU A 387 7.94 -17.77 -17.40
CA LEU A 387 7.68 -18.71 -16.30
C LEU A 387 8.98 -19.39 -15.80
N LYS A 388 9.94 -19.63 -16.70
CA LYS A 388 11.24 -20.27 -16.40
C LYS A 388 12.32 -19.27 -15.99
N SER A 389 12.16 -17.98 -16.24
CA SER A 389 13.15 -16.94 -15.93
C SER A 389 13.45 -16.86 -14.43
N ARG A 390 14.61 -16.34 -14.07
CA ARG A 390 14.95 -15.99 -12.68
C ARG A 390 14.15 -14.74 -12.24
N GLY A 391 14.05 -14.53 -10.92
CA GLY A 391 13.35 -13.39 -10.35
C GLY A 391 11.87 -13.68 -10.10
N ASN A 392 11.24 -12.79 -9.34
CA ASN A 392 9.87 -12.89 -8.83
C ASN A 392 8.88 -11.99 -9.61
N ASP A 393 9.01 -11.96 -10.93
CA ASP A 393 8.15 -11.13 -11.80
C ASP A 393 6.66 -11.44 -11.65
N ILE A 394 5.83 -10.42 -11.91
CA ILE A 394 4.39 -10.54 -12.10
C ILE A 394 4.14 -10.69 -13.60
N ILE A 395 3.70 -11.86 -14.02
CA ILE A 395 3.46 -12.18 -15.44
C ILE A 395 1.97 -12.01 -15.75
N VAL A 396 1.64 -11.13 -16.68
CA VAL A 396 0.25 -10.95 -17.15
C VAL A 396 0.01 -11.78 -18.40
N THR A 397 -0.98 -12.67 -18.37
CA THR A 397 -1.31 -13.57 -19.47
C THR A 397 -2.83 -13.84 -19.57
N SER A 398 -3.26 -14.57 -20.57
CA SER A 398 -4.65 -15.01 -20.73
C SER A 398 -4.80 -16.52 -20.52
N VAL A 399 -6.04 -16.93 -20.17
CA VAL A 399 -6.39 -18.35 -20.04
C VAL A 399 -6.05 -19.12 -21.32
N GLN A 400 -6.36 -18.53 -22.51
CA GLN A 400 -6.09 -19.16 -23.81
C GLN A 400 -4.59 -19.43 -24.03
N LYS A 401 -3.71 -18.53 -23.60
CA LYS A 401 -2.26 -18.75 -23.73
C LYS A 401 -1.78 -19.85 -22.79
N LEU A 402 -2.32 -19.92 -21.57
CA LEU A 402 -2.02 -21.01 -20.64
C LEU A 402 -2.51 -22.35 -21.17
N ASP A 403 -3.75 -22.43 -21.68
CA ASP A 403 -4.33 -23.64 -22.27
C ASP A 403 -3.49 -24.11 -23.47
N THR A 404 -3.12 -23.19 -24.37
CA THR A 404 -2.24 -23.50 -25.50
C THR A 404 -0.86 -23.98 -25.05
N LEU A 405 -0.33 -23.40 -23.96
CA LEU A 405 0.97 -23.77 -23.42
C LEU A 405 0.99 -25.21 -22.89
N ILE A 406 -0.01 -25.58 -22.07
CA ILE A 406 -0.05 -26.92 -21.47
C ILE A 406 -0.31 -28.03 -22.49
N LYS A 407 -0.95 -27.72 -23.63
CA LYS A 407 -1.20 -28.66 -24.73
C LYS A 407 0.02 -28.90 -25.63
N ARG A 408 1.13 -28.18 -25.45
CA ARG A 408 2.35 -28.39 -26.23
C ARG A 408 2.95 -29.77 -25.94
N LYS A 409 3.38 -30.44 -27.00
CA LYS A 409 4.14 -31.70 -26.89
C LYS A 409 5.38 -31.45 -26.00
N HIS A 410 5.55 -32.26 -24.96
CA HIS A 410 6.62 -32.14 -23.98
C HIS A 410 6.56 -30.91 -23.05
N PHE A 411 5.36 -30.30 -22.84
CA PHE A 411 5.23 -29.30 -21.80
C PHE A 411 5.54 -29.88 -20.42
N GLN A 412 6.40 -29.19 -19.71
CA GLN A 412 6.67 -29.44 -18.28
C GLN A 412 6.57 -28.10 -17.56
N ALA A 413 5.75 -28.06 -16.54
CA ALA A 413 5.68 -26.89 -15.67
C ALA A 413 7.05 -26.65 -15.01
N PRO A 414 7.48 -25.41 -14.84
CA PRO A 414 8.72 -25.14 -14.12
C PRO A 414 8.61 -25.59 -12.67
N ASP A 415 9.70 -26.06 -12.10
CA ASP A 415 9.80 -26.37 -10.67
C ASP A 415 9.92 -25.08 -9.86
N LYS A 416 8.78 -24.41 -9.70
CA LYS A 416 8.64 -23.10 -9.05
C LYS A 416 7.32 -23.00 -8.33
N ASN A 417 7.33 -22.29 -7.22
CA ASN A 417 6.13 -21.93 -6.47
C ASN A 417 5.44 -20.75 -7.16
N ILE A 418 4.30 -21.01 -7.79
CA ILE A 418 3.59 -20.02 -8.62
C ILE A 418 2.23 -19.68 -7.98
N VAL A 419 2.00 -18.39 -7.76
CA VAL A 419 0.70 -17.86 -7.37
C VAL A 419 -0.04 -17.38 -8.60
N PHE A 420 -1.21 -17.95 -8.87
CA PHE A 420 -2.11 -17.54 -9.94
C PHE A 420 -3.24 -16.67 -9.38
N ILE A 421 -3.39 -15.48 -9.92
CA ILE A 421 -4.50 -14.57 -9.63
C ILE A 421 -5.35 -14.47 -10.89
N VAL A 422 -6.62 -14.90 -10.81
CA VAL A 422 -7.52 -14.99 -11.95
C VAL A 422 -8.58 -13.89 -11.86
N ASP A 423 -8.57 -12.97 -12.81
CA ASP A 423 -9.58 -11.92 -12.90
C ASP A 423 -10.81 -12.42 -13.68
N GLU A 424 -11.99 -11.88 -13.32
CA GLU A 424 -13.29 -12.31 -13.86
C GLU A 424 -13.46 -13.84 -13.82
N ALA A 425 -13.13 -14.41 -12.66
CA ALA A 425 -13.04 -15.84 -12.41
C ALA A 425 -14.25 -16.65 -12.89
N HIS A 426 -15.44 -16.05 -12.90
CA HIS A 426 -16.68 -16.68 -13.38
C HIS A 426 -16.73 -16.92 -14.89
N ARG A 427 -15.97 -16.17 -15.69
CA ARG A 427 -15.95 -16.31 -17.17
C ARG A 427 -14.87 -17.25 -17.64
N SER A 428 -13.73 -17.23 -16.96
CA SER A 428 -12.50 -17.92 -17.38
C SER A 428 -12.51 -19.41 -17.06
N THR A 429 -13.39 -19.86 -16.17
CA THR A 429 -13.30 -21.15 -15.48
C THR A 429 -14.31 -22.19 -15.93
N GLY A 430 -15.14 -21.87 -16.91
CA GLY A 430 -16.14 -22.79 -17.45
C GLY A 430 -15.51 -23.87 -18.32
N GLY A 431 -15.10 -25.00 -17.73
CA GLY A 431 -14.78 -26.17 -18.49
C GLY A 431 -13.54 -26.94 -18.07
N ASP A 432 -13.33 -28.08 -18.74
CA ASP A 432 -12.23 -29.03 -18.48
C ASP A 432 -10.85 -28.41 -18.74
N SER A 433 -10.80 -27.36 -19.57
CA SER A 433 -9.57 -26.64 -19.91
C SER A 433 -8.91 -25.98 -18.69
N PHE A 434 -9.70 -25.33 -17.83
CA PHE A 434 -9.17 -24.65 -16.66
C PHE A 434 -8.69 -25.65 -15.59
N LYS A 435 -9.41 -26.74 -15.38
CA LYS A 435 -8.98 -27.86 -14.51
C LYS A 435 -7.66 -28.45 -15.01
N ALA A 436 -7.52 -28.62 -16.33
CA ALA A 436 -6.30 -29.13 -16.93
C ALA A 436 -5.12 -28.17 -16.69
N ILE A 437 -5.34 -26.84 -16.75
CA ILE A 437 -4.32 -25.84 -16.42
C ILE A 437 -3.90 -25.98 -14.94
N GLN A 438 -4.87 -26.03 -14.01
CA GLN A 438 -4.57 -26.21 -12.59
C GLN A 438 -3.77 -27.48 -12.32
N ALA A 439 -4.15 -28.59 -12.92
CA ALA A 439 -3.49 -29.89 -12.78
C ALA A 439 -2.07 -29.90 -13.38
N ALA A 440 -1.81 -29.12 -14.41
CA ALA A 440 -0.49 -29.02 -15.04
C ALA A 440 0.55 -28.30 -14.18
N PHE A 441 0.13 -27.36 -13.30
CA PHE A 441 1.00 -26.60 -12.40
C PHE A 441 0.89 -27.14 -10.99
N LYS A 442 1.68 -28.16 -10.66
CA LYS A 442 1.59 -28.86 -9.38
C LYS A 442 2.01 -28.02 -8.18
N ARG A 443 2.98 -27.12 -8.33
CA ARG A 443 3.46 -26.21 -7.28
C ARG A 443 2.77 -24.85 -7.44
N SER A 444 1.46 -24.78 -7.17
CA SER A 444 0.68 -23.57 -7.43
C SER A 444 -0.36 -23.25 -6.37
N ALA A 445 -0.72 -21.98 -6.27
CA ALA A 445 -1.79 -21.47 -5.43
C ALA A 445 -2.71 -20.59 -6.29
N TRP A 446 -4.04 -20.75 -6.16
CA TRP A 446 -5.04 -20.15 -7.05
C TRP A 446 -5.99 -19.25 -6.29
N ILE A 447 -6.12 -18.01 -6.75
CA ILE A 447 -7.00 -16.98 -6.17
C ILE A 447 -7.88 -16.44 -7.27
N GLY A 448 -9.20 -16.38 -7.02
CA GLY A 448 -10.19 -15.80 -7.93
C GLY A 448 -10.58 -14.39 -7.53
N TYR A 449 -10.67 -13.45 -8.47
CA TYR A 449 -11.33 -12.16 -8.34
C TYR A 449 -12.54 -12.11 -9.26
N THR A 450 -13.72 -11.76 -8.74
CA THR A 450 -14.94 -11.72 -9.54
C THR A 450 -15.94 -10.69 -9.03
N GLY A 451 -16.72 -10.10 -9.95
CA GLY A 451 -17.88 -9.28 -9.62
C GLY A 451 -19.18 -10.08 -9.50
N THR A 452 -19.21 -11.29 -10.06
CA THR A 452 -20.40 -12.15 -10.17
C THR A 452 -20.01 -13.61 -9.96
N PRO A 453 -19.83 -14.05 -8.70
CA PRO A 453 -19.49 -15.46 -8.43
C PRO A 453 -20.63 -16.38 -8.83
N MET A 454 -20.30 -17.62 -9.21
CA MET A 454 -21.26 -18.67 -9.51
C MET A 454 -21.48 -19.51 -8.25
N PHE A 455 -22.71 -19.52 -7.74
CA PHE A 455 -23.10 -20.24 -6.53
C PHE A 455 -23.71 -21.63 -6.80
N ASP A 456 -24.34 -21.80 -7.95
CA ASP A 456 -25.01 -23.04 -8.30
C ASP A 456 -24.30 -23.77 -9.44
N ASP A 457 -24.34 -25.11 -9.41
CA ASP A 457 -23.97 -25.97 -10.54
C ASP A 457 -24.96 -25.76 -11.66
N THR A 458 -24.68 -24.81 -12.54
CA THR A 458 -25.48 -24.59 -13.74
C THR A 458 -24.86 -25.34 -14.91
N THR A 459 -25.64 -25.56 -15.96
CA THR A 459 -25.16 -26.09 -17.27
C THR A 459 -24.01 -25.27 -17.87
N LYS A 460 -23.62 -24.15 -17.22
CA LYS A 460 -22.59 -23.21 -17.67
C LYS A 460 -21.22 -23.34 -16.96
N GLY A 461 -21.08 -24.15 -15.90
CA GLY A 461 -19.78 -24.32 -15.27
C GLY A 461 -19.84 -24.69 -13.78
N LEU A 462 -18.66 -24.88 -13.19
CA LEU A 462 -18.47 -25.18 -11.76
C LEU A 462 -18.72 -23.94 -10.92
N ARG A 463 -19.12 -24.14 -9.65
CA ARG A 463 -19.17 -23.07 -8.65
C ARG A 463 -17.80 -22.44 -8.47
N THR A 464 -17.78 -21.14 -8.23
CA THR A 464 -16.52 -20.40 -7.98
C THR A 464 -15.73 -20.99 -6.82
N GLU A 465 -16.43 -21.42 -5.78
CA GLU A 465 -15.83 -22.09 -4.61
C GLU A 465 -15.17 -23.43 -4.94
N ASP A 466 -15.76 -24.21 -5.86
CA ASP A 466 -15.17 -25.50 -6.27
C ASP A 466 -13.83 -25.33 -6.99
N ILE A 467 -13.62 -24.17 -7.60
CA ILE A 467 -12.42 -23.85 -8.39
C ILE A 467 -11.34 -23.22 -7.55
N PHE A 468 -11.69 -22.23 -6.72
CA PHE A 468 -10.73 -21.40 -6.02
C PHE A 468 -10.67 -21.63 -4.51
N GLY A 469 -11.64 -22.35 -3.94
CA GLY A 469 -11.79 -22.49 -2.47
C GLY A 469 -12.78 -21.45 -1.90
N PRO A 470 -12.75 -21.19 -0.59
CA PRO A 470 -13.76 -20.42 0.10
C PRO A 470 -13.80 -18.94 -0.30
N LEU A 471 -14.95 -18.30 -0.07
CA LEU A 471 -15.07 -16.84 -0.15
C LEU A 471 -14.23 -16.20 0.97
N LEU A 472 -13.23 -15.42 0.58
CA LEU A 472 -12.37 -14.73 1.53
C LEU A 472 -12.91 -13.35 1.93
N HIS A 473 -13.45 -12.60 0.97
CA HIS A 473 -13.99 -11.27 1.22
C HIS A 473 -15.05 -10.91 0.19
N ALA A 474 -16.13 -10.26 0.65
CA ALA A 474 -17.18 -9.72 -0.20
C ALA A 474 -17.30 -8.20 -0.03
N TYR A 475 -17.49 -7.49 -1.14
CA TYR A 475 -17.90 -6.09 -1.19
C TYR A 475 -18.88 -5.95 -2.38
N THR A 476 -20.17 -5.94 -2.04
CA THR A 476 -21.25 -6.01 -3.03
C THR A 476 -21.88 -4.64 -3.29
N ILE A 477 -22.85 -4.58 -4.17
CA ILE A 477 -23.58 -3.33 -4.49
C ILE A 477 -24.29 -2.77 -3.24
N ARG A 478 -24.55 -3.59 -2.24
CA ARG A 478 -25.23 -3.15 -1.01
C ARG A 478 -24.29 -2.35 -0.09
N GLU A 479 -22.98 -2.58 -0.18
CA GLU A 479 -21.96 -1.90 0.61
C GLU A 479 -21.25 -0.77 -0.18
N ALA A 480 -21.42 -0.74 -1.52
CA ALA A 480 -20.85 0.27 -2.41
C ALA A 480 -21.72 1.53 -2.44
#